data_2a6a2055381312e07c1c5e15714344d6
#
_entry.id   2a6a2055381312e07c1c5e15714344d6
#
_cell.length_a   1.000
_cell.length_b   1.000
_cell.length_c   1.000
_cell.angle_alpha   90.00
_cell.angle_beta   90.00
_cell.angle_gamma   90.00
#
_symmetry.space_group_name_H-M   'P 1'
#
loop_
_entity.id
_entity.type
_entity.pdbx_description
1 polymer ?
#
loop_
_entity_poly.entity_id
_entity_poly.type
_entity_poly.pdbx_seq_one_letter_code
_entity_poly.pdbx_strand_id
1 'polypeptide(L)'
;MTETLNGTCLCGGVEYEVQDPEALGYCHCTRCQRWTGSSLAGVVVANENFRFTKGEDLVKRYESEFAPRNFCSNCGSSLYDDLGEKYFVAAGLMRDLELDPSFHLQVAYKANWHEIGGDAPQFAENPP
;
A
#
# COMPACT_ATOMS: atom_id res chain seq x y z
N MET A 1 16.26 -16.02 -6.51
CA MET A 1 15.52 -15.56 -7.69
C MET A 1 14.75 -14.31 -7.37
N THR A 2 14.79 -13.37 -8.29
CA THR A 2 14.06 -12.13 -8.13
C THR A 2 12.60 -12.33 -8.52
N GLU A 3 11.68 -12.02 -7.60
CA GLU A 3 10.26 -12.05 -7.89
C GLU A 3 9.84 -10.69 -8.44
N THR A 4 9.15 -10.68 -9.59
CA THR A 4 8.65 -9.47 -10.22
C THR A 4 7.13 -9.52 -10.25
N LEU A 5 6.50 -8.47 -9.73
CA LEU A 5 5.05 -8.33 -9.73
C LEU A 5 4.68 -7.09 -10.54
N ASN A 6 3.52 -7.15 -11.17
CA ASN A 6 2.99 -6.03 -11.94
C ASN A 6 1.75 -5.48 -11.27
N GLY A 7 1.66 -4.15 -11.21
CA GLY A 7 0.51 -3.46 -10.66
C GLY A 7 -0.09 -2.50 -11.68
N THR A 8 -1.38 -2.24 -11.54
CA THR A 8 -2.08 -1.28 -12.40
C THR A 8 -3.21 -0.62 -11.63
N CYS A 9 -3.49 0.64 -11.94
CA CYS A 9 -4.61 1.39 -11.35
C CYS A 9 -5.94 1.00 -12.02
N LEU A 10 -7.03 1.52 -11.47
CA LEU A 10 -8.38 1.18 -11.93
C LEU A 10 -8.58 1.47 -13.43
N CYS A 11 -8.10 2.61 -13.92
CA CYS A 11 -8.29 2.97 -15.34
C CYS A 11 -7.26 2.33 -16.26
N GLY A 12 -6.25 1.67 -15.70
CA GLY A 12 -5.17 1.09 -16.49
C GLY A 12 -4.15 2.09 -17.00
N GLY A 13 -4.30 3.37 -16.68
CA GLY A 13 -3.39 4.42 -17.16
C GLY A 13 -2.02 4.40 -16.50
N VAL A 14 -1.94 3.89 -15.27
CA VAL A 14 -0.68 3.75 -14.53
C VAL A 14 -0.36 2.28 -14.38
N GLU A 15 0.86 1.91 -14.78
CA GLU A 15 1.36 0.54 -14.60
C GLU A 15 2.77 0.61 -14.01
N TYR A 16 3.10 -0.39 -13.19
CA TYR A 16 4.41 -0.43 -12.54
C TYR A 16 4.84 -1.87 -12.28
N GLU A 17 6.12 -2.04 -12.03
CA GLU A 17 6.72 -3.30 -11.62
C GLU A 17 7.31 -3.15 -10.22
N VAL A 18 7.19 -4.20 -9.43
CA VAL A 18 7.77 -4.32 -8.11
C VAL A 18 8.64 -5.56 -8.08
N GLN A 19 9.86 -5.41 -7.57
CA GLN A 19 10.76 -6.55 -7.38
C GLN A 19 10.96 -6.80 -5.89
N ASP A 20 11.05 -8.07 -5.53
CA ASP A 20 11.36 -8.51 -4.16
C ASP A 20 10.52 -7.83 -3.09
N PRO A 21 9.18 -7.94 -3.15
CA PRO A 21 8.33 -7.38 -2.10
C PRO A 21 8.68 -8.02 -0.76
N GLU A 22 8.74 -7.19 0.30
CA GLU A 22 9.27 -7.64 1.58
C GLU A 22 8.21 -8.24 2.51
N ALA A 23 7.03 -7.62 2.56
CA ALA A 23 5.98 -8.05 3.47
C ALA A 23 4.64 -7.44 3.06
N LEU A 24 3.56 -8.13 3.39
CA LEU A 24 2.20 -7.65 3.23
C LEU A 24 1.62 -7.41 4.61
N GLY A 25 0.99 -6.28 4.83
CA GLY A 25 0.32 -5.99 6.09
C GLY A 25 -0.80 -5.00 5.93
N TYR A 26 -1.47 -4.72 7.04
CA TYR A 26 -2.60 -3.79 7.08
C TYR A 26 -2.30 -2.63 7.99
N CYS A 27 -2.67 -1.43 7.57
CA CYS A 27 -2.64 -0.25 8.43
C CYS A 27 -4.07 0.19 8.70
N HIS A 28 -4.46 0.22 9.98
CA HIS A 28 -5.81 0.54 10.43
C HIS A 28 -5.95 1.99 10.90
N CYS A 29 -4.96 2.85 10.68
CA CYS A 29 -5.02 4.23 11.14
C CYS A 29 -6.15 4.99 10.43
N THR A 30 -6.61 6.07 11.06
CA THR A 30 -7.69 6.88 10.49
C THR A 30 -7.29 7.52 9.16
N ARG A 31 -6.01 7.83 8.98
CA ARG A 31 -5.53 8.40 7.71
C ARG A 31 -5.68 7.41 6.56
N CYS A 32 -5.27 6.16 6.78
CA CYS A 32 -5.44 5.12 5.77
C CYS A 32 -6.91 4.86 5.48
N GLN A 33 -7.75 4.84 6.52
CA GLN A 33 -9.18 4.64 6.35
C GLN A 33 -9.81 5.75 5.50
N ARG A 34 -9.42 7.00 5.74
CA ARG A 34 -9.97 8.13 4.99
C ARG A 34 -9.49 8.16 3.55
N TRP A 35 -8.30 7.65 3.30
CA TRP A 35 -7.74 7.64 1.96
C TRP A 35 -8.31 6.51 1.11
N THR A 36 -8.56 5.36 1.69
CA THR A 36 -8.99 4.17 0.94
C THR A 36 -10.44 3.76 1.19
N GLY A 37 -11.05 4.21 2.27
CA GLY A 37 -12.38 3.78 2.67
C GLY A 37 -12.38 2.53 3.56
N SER A 38 -11.22 1.98 3.86
CA SER A 38 -11.05 0.83 4.75
C SER A 38 -9.62 0.84 5.29
N SER A 39 -9.19 -0.22 5.96
CA SER A 39 -7.78 -0.37 6.25
C SER A 39 -6.99 -0.44 4.93
N LEU A 40 -5.76 0.02 4.95
CA LEU A 40 -4.90 -0.07 3.78
C LEU A 40 -4.12 -1.39 3.84
N ALA A 41 -4.41 -2.28 2.90
CA ALA A 41 -3.57 -3.46 2.69
C ALA A 41 -2.39 -3.01 1.84
N GLY A 42 -1.20 -3.10 2.39
CA GLY A 42 -0.02 -2.60 1.71
C GLY A 42 1.12 -3.58 1.68
N VAL A 43 1.93 -3.45 0.66
CA VAL A 43 3.14 -4.25 0.49
C VAL A 43 4.34 -3.35 0.70
N VAL A 44 5.23 -3.76 1.58
CA VAL A 44 6.48 -3.03 1.84
C VAL A 44 7.46 -3.34 0.73
N VAL A 45 7.92 -2.31 0.04
CA VAL A 45 8.82 -2.43 -1.10
C VAL A 45 9.93 -1.39 -0.97
N ALA A 46 11.19 -1.81 -1.14
CA ALA A 46 12.27 -0.84 -1.22
C ALA A 46 12.01 0.10 -2.42
N ASN A 47 12.22 1.41 -2.25
CA ASN A 47 11.90 2.36 -3.31
C ASN A 47 12.66 2.06 -4.61
N GLU A 48 13.88 1.54 -4.52
CA GLU A 48 14.69 1.16 -5.67
C GLU A 48 14.14 -0.05 -6.43
N ASN A 49 13.23 -0.81 -5.80
CA ASN A 49 12.60 -1.98 -6.39
C ASN A 49 11.21 -1.68 -6.98
N PHE A 50 10.84 -0.41 -7.05
CA PHE A 50 9.57 0.02 -7.64
C PHE A 50 9.86 0.85 -8.89
N ARG A 51 9.23 0.50 -10.02
CA ARG A 51 9.48 1.19 -11.27
C ARG A 51 8.19 1.34 -12.08
N PHE A 52 7.87 2.59 -12.45
CA PHE A 52 6.74 2.82 -13.36
C PHE A 52 7.10 2.32 -14.76
N THR A 53 6.17 1.60 -15.38
CA THR A 53 6.29 1.14 -16.76
C THR A 53 5.36 1.89 -17.69
N LYS A 54 4.36 2.62 -17.12
CA LYS A 54 3.42 3.40 -17.92
C LYS A 54 2.75 4.44 -17.01
N GLY A 55 2.54 5.63 -17.56
CA GLY A 55 1.68 6.63 -16.95
C GLY A 55 2.21 7.32 -15.71
N GLU A 56 3.51 7.37 -15.51
CA GLU A 56 4.08 8.08 -14.36
C GLU A 56 3.60 9.54 -14.31
N ASP A 57 3.36 10.17 -15.45
CA ASP A 57 2.88 11.54 -15.52
C ASP A 57 1.45 11.72 -15.01
N LEU A 58 0.68 10.65 -14.89
CA LEU A 58 -0.65 10.70 -14.28
C LEU A 58 -0.61 10.68 -12.75
N VAL A 59 0.52 10.31 -12.17
CA VAL A 59 0.63 10.17 -10.73
C VAL A 59 0.72 11.55 -10.08
N LYS A 60 -0.17 11.79 -9.11
CA LYS A 60 -0.17 13.00 -8.30
C LYS A 60 0.14 12.62 -6.87
N ARG A 61 0.58 13.62 -6.12
CA ARG A 61 1.05 13.44 -4.75
C ARG A 61 0.34 14.40 -3.83
N TYR A 62 -0.29 13.85 -2.78
CA TYR A 62 -0.84 14.66 -1.71
C TYR A 62 0.12 14.62 -0.53
N GLU A 63 0.60 15.78 -0.12
CA GLU A 63 1.52 15.89 1.02
C GLU A 63 0.71 15.82 2.32
N SER A 64 0.64 14.63 2.92
CA SER A 64 -0.04 14.44 4.19
C SER A 64 0.96 14.61 5.34
N GLU A 65 0.43 14.75 6.56
CA GLU A 65 1.28 14.95 7.75
C GLU A 65 2.27 13.81 7.97
N PHE A 66 1.86 12.58 7.70
CA PHE A 66 2.69 11.42 7.98
C PHE A 66 3.60 11.09 6.81
N ALA A 67 3.02 10.94 5.62
CA ALA A 67 3.76 10.54 4.44
C ALA A 67 3.04 11.03 3.19
N PRO A 68 3.77 11.35 2.11
CA PRO A 68 3.14 11.68 0.84
C PRO A 68 2.32 10.50 0.32
N ARG A 69 1.10 10.79 -0.12
CA ARG A 69 0.16 9.82 -0.68
C ARG A 69 0.11 9.97 -2.19
N ASN A 70 0.46 8.92 -2.91
CA ASN A 70 0.56 8.95 -4.36
C ASN A 70 -0.64 8.22 -4.97
N PHE A 71 -1.28 8.85 -5.96
CA PHE A 71 -2.51 8.33 -6.56
C PHE A 71 -2.58 8.64 -8.04
N CYS A 72 -3.41 7.89 -8.77
CA CYS A 72 -3.65 8.16 -10.19
C CYS A 72 -4.59 9.35 -10.32
N SER A 73 -4.16 10.40 -11.01
CA SER A 73 -4.99 11.61 -11.18
C SER A 73 -6.17 11.39 -12.12
N ASN A 74 -6.12 10.34 -12.94
CA ASN A 74 -7.21 10.06 -13.88
C ASN A 74 -8.35 9.27 -13.24
N CYS A 75 -8.05 8.27 -12.44
CA CYS A 75 -9.10 7.42 -11.84
C CYS A 75 -9.18 7.48 -10.31
N GLY A 76 -8.21 8.13 -9.65
CA GLY A 76 -8.20 8.28 -8.21
C GLY A 76 -7.66 7.09 -7.42
N SER A 77 -7.19 6.03 -8.08
CA SER A 77 -6.66 4.86 -7.38
C SER A 77 -5.54 5.27 -6.43
N SER A 78 -5.62 4.79 -5.18
CA SER A 78 -4.53 4.91 -4.22
C SER A 78 -3.39 4.01 -4.67
N LEU A 79 -2.18 4.54 -4.83
CA LEU A 79 -1.06 3.77 -5.33
C LEU A 79 -0.09 3.37 -4.21
N TYR A 80 0.48 4.34 -3.52
CA TYR A 80 1.42 4.03 -2.44
C TYR A 80 1.68 5.22 -1.54
N ASP A 81 2.09 4.90 -0.30
CA ASP A 81 2.66 5.86 0.64
C ASP A 81 4.16 5.87 0.44
N ASP A 82 4.73 7.06 0.35
CA ASP A 82 6.17 7.23 0.23
C ASP A 82 6.76 7.41 1.64
N LEU A 83 7.37 6.35 2.16
CA LEU A 83 7.99 6.37 3.49
C LEU A 83 9.49 6.70 3.41
N GLY A 84 9.97 7.15 2.25
CA GLY A 84 11.37 7.44 2.01
C GLY A 84 12.08 6.27 1.36
N GLU A 85 12.81 5.51 2.14
CA GLU A 85 13.53 4.34 1.62
C GLU A 85 12.61 3.20 1.22
N LYS A 86 11.41 3.17 1.77
CA LYS A 86 10.40 2.16 1.48
C LYS A 86 9.13 2.81 0.97
N TYR A 87 8.41 2.08 0.14
CA TYR A 87 7.05 2.42 -0.27
C TYR A 87 6.11 1.40 0.35
N PHE A 88 4.93 1.86 0.78
CA PHE A 88 3.85 0.98 1.21
C PHE A 88 2.82 0.98 0.09
N VAL A 89 2.90 -0.02 -0.77
CA VAL A 89 2.17 -0.08 -2.03
C VAL A 89 0.83 -0.77 -1.82
N ALA A 90 -0.26 -0.16 -2.32
CA ALA A 90 -1.59 -0.74 -2.17
C ALA A 90 -1.64 -2.13 -2.80
N ALA A 91 -1.92 -3.14 -1.97
CA ALA A 91 -1.77 -4.54 -2.37
C ALA A 91 -2.78 -4.97 -3.43
N GLY A 92 -3.98 -4.40 -3.41
CA GLY A 92 -5.05 -4.81 -4.34
C GLY A 92 -4.76 -4.50 -5.80
N LEU A 93 -3.76 -3.68 -6.08
CA LEU A 93 -3.38 -3.33 -7.46
C LEU A 93 -2.53 -4.42 -8.12
N MET A 94 -1.98 -5.34 -7.32
CA MET A 94 -1.07 -6.39 -7.81
C MET A 94 -1.77 -7.74 -7.75
N ARG A 95 -2.21 -8.24 -8.90
CA ARG A 95 -3.04 -9.45 -8.99
C ARG A 95 -2.32 -10.72 -8.60
N ASP A 96 -1.02 -10.78 -8.85
CA ASP A 96 -0.24 -12.01 -8.67
C ASP A 96 0.50 -12.06 -7.34
N LEU A 97 0.13 -11.20 -6.41
CA LEU A 97 0.74 -11.16 -5.09
C LEU A 97 0.34 -12.40 -4.29
N GLU A 98 1.33 -13.15 -3.80
CA GLU A 98 1.12 -14.38 -3.05
C GLU A 98 1.69 -14.32 -1.62
N LEU A 99 1.85 -13.13 -1.08
CA LEU A 99 2.31 -12.97 0.31
C LEU A 99 1.13 -13.10 1.27
N ASP A 100 1.35 -13.78 2.40
CA ASP A 100 0.37 -13.80 3.48
C ASP A 100 0.55 -12.56 4.34
N PRO A 101 -0.54 -12.01 4.91
CA PRO A 101 -0.42 -10.88 5.84
C PRO A 101 0.47 -11.27 7.03
N SER A 102 1.43 -10.41 7.36
CA SER A 102 2.36 -10.65 8.44
C SER A 102 2.25 -9.65 9.58
N PHE A 103 1.41 -8.60 9.46
CA PHE A 103 1.22 -7.63 10.53
C PHE A 103 -0.04 -6.80 10.34
N HIS A 104 -0.55 -6.27 11.47
CA HIS A 104 -1.60 -5.25 11.49
C HIS A 104 -1.09 -4.10 12.34
N LEU A 105 -1.03 -2.91 11.78
CA LEU A 105 -0.57 -1.69 12.46
C LEU A 105 -1.75 -0.83 12.85
N GLN A 106 -1.59 -0.04 13.92
CA GLN A 106 -2.55 0.97 14.37
C GLN A 106 -3.91 0.36 14.67
N VAL A 107 -3.93 -0.83 15.27
CA VAL A 107 -5.17 -1.56 15.55
C VAL A 107 -6.03 -0.82 16.57
N ALA A 108 -5.41 0.03 17.43
CA ALA A 108 -6.16 0.86 18.38
C ALA A 108 -7.15 1.79 17.68
N TYR A 109 -6.94 2.08 16.40
CA TYR A 109 -7.77 3.02 15.62
C TYR A 109 -8.63 2.33 14.57
N LYS A 110 -8.69 1.00 14.58
CA LYS A 110 -9.45 0.28 13.56
C LYS A 110 -10.93 0.68 13.58
N ALA A 111 -11.57 0.57 12.44
CA ALA A 111 -13.00 0.86 12.33
C ALA A 111 -13.80 -0.12 13.20
N ASN A 112 -14.87 0.39 13.83
CA ASN A 112 -15.69 -0.42 14.73
C ASN A 112 -16.34 -1.62 14.05
N TRP A 113 -16.60 -1.50 12.75
CA TRP A 113 -17.24 -2.54 11.95
C TRP A 113 -16.25 -3.55 11.36
N HIS A 114 -14.96 -3.30 11.50
CA HIS A 114 -13.93 -4.14 10.87
C HIS A 114 -13.51 -5.26 11.82
N GLU A 115 -13.70 -6.50 11.41
CA GLU A 115 -13.19 -7.65 12.13
C GLU A 115 -11.90 -8.12 11.48
N ILE A 116 -10.83 -8.17 12.28
CA ILE A 116 -9.53 -8.63 11.79
C ILE A 116 -9.50 -10.15 11.83
N GLY A 117 -9.32 -10.76 10.66
CA GLY A 117 -9.19 -12.21 10.56
C GLY A 117 -7.74 -12.66 10.59
N GLY A 118 -7.55 -13.98 10.69
CA GLY A 118 -6.21 -14.56 10.67
C GLY A 118 -5.49 -14.41 12.00
N ASP A 119 -4.21 -14.73 11.98
CA ASP A 119 -3.38 -14.77 13.20
C ASP A 119 -2.11 -13.93 13.08
N ALA A 120 -2.04 -13.02 12.11
CA ALA A 120 -0.90 -12.11 12.01
C ALA A 120 -0.83 -11.20 13.24
N PRO A 121 0.37 -10.87 13.71
CA PRO A 121 0.53 -10.00 14.88
C PRO A 121 -0.22 -8.68 14.73
N GLN A 122 -0.84 -8.25 15.83
CA GLN A 122 -1.61 -7.00 15.87
C GLN A 122 -0.91 -6.03 16.82
N PHE A 123 -0.59 -4.85 16.31
CA PHE A 123 0.06 -3.80 17.09
C PHE A 123 -0.92 -2.65 17.29
N ALA A 124 -1.09 -2.22 18.55
CA ALA A 124 -2.00 -1.10 18.86
C ALA A 124 -1.61 0.16 18.10
N GLU A 125 -0.30 0.39 17.99
CA GLU A 125 0.27 1.47 17.17
C GLU A 125 1.30 0.86 16.24
N ASN A 126 2.50 1.43 16.13
CA ASN A 126 3.57 0.81 15.37
C ASN A 126 4.39 -0.07 16.29
N PRO A 127 5.03 -1.13 15.78
CA PRO A 127 5.91 -1.94 16.63
C PRO A 127 7.10 -1.12 17.12
N PRO A 128 7.63 -1.44 18.31
CA PRO A 128 8.78 -0.72 18.86
C PRO A 128 10.04 -0.87 18.01
#